data_06236fdbc3c1d762e3b69b2e09c1e9c7
#
_entry.id   06236fdbc3c1d762e3b69b2e09c1e9c7
#
_cell.length_a   1.000
_cell.length_b   1.000
_cell.length_c   1.000
_cell.angle_alpha   90.00
_cell.angle_beta   90.00
_cell.angle_gamma   90.00
#
_symmetry.space_group_name_H-M   'P 1'
#
loop_
_entity.id
_entity.type
_entity.pdbx_description
1 polymer ?
#
loop_
_entity_poly.entity_id
_entity_poly.type
_entity_poly.pdbx_seq_one_letter_code
_entity_poly.pdbx_strand_id
1 'polypeptide(L)'
;MSKLVISAIGPASSVQDGGRHGGQRYGLTPSGAMDRLALAAANCLVGNALFAAAIEIGPFGAAFTAREGTVRVALAGASRNADIAGRAVASDTSMTLADGETLTLGFARSGSFSYLAIEGGIAGEPMFGSLAVNARAGLGSPYPRPLQAGDELQTAHASGAAERRIDLPPAVEGPIRVVMGPQDDEFGDATKLFLDSEWKISATSDRMGYRLEGPVIKHLHGHNIVSDGTVNGSIQVPGNGAPIVLMPDRGTSGGYPKIATVISADLGRFAQIPTETGFRFKAVGMAEAQAEARKFAELLRTLPDRLRPIESFDLNIEALQDANVAGAAVSAIDARTWQSPSPADVLTHD
;
A
#
# COMPACT_ATOMS: atom_id res chain seq x y z
N MET A 1 -16.87 17.60 -13.75
CA MET A 1 -15.85 16.96 -12.89
C MET A 1 -16.58 16.25 -11.78
N SER A 2 -16.18 15.06 -11.43
CA SER A 2 -16.75 14.32 -10.28
C SER A 2 -15.99 14.67 -9.00
N LYS A 3 -16.52 14.27 -7.87
CA LYS A 3 -15.89 14.44 -6.54
C LYS A 3 -15.86 13.11 -5.80
N LEU A 4 -14.79 12.87 -5.05
CA LEU A 4 -14.75 11.86 -4.02
C LEU A 4 -14.83 12.55 -2.65
N VAL A 5 -15.92 12.33 -1.92
CA VAL A 5 -16.16 12.91 -0.59
C VAL A 5 -15.69 11.92 0.46
N ILE A 6 -14.92 12.40 1.41
CA ILE A 6 -14.48 11.62 2.57
C ILE A 6 -15.65 11.57 3.57
N SER A 7 -16.38 10.47 3.58
CA SER A 7 -17.55 10.30 4.48
C SER A 7 -17.14 9.92 5.89
N ALA A 8 -16.06 9.12 6.02
CA ALA A 8 -15.40 8.78 7.28
C ALA A 8 -13.95 8.42 7.00
N ILE A 9 -13.05 8.70 7.94
CA ILE A 9 -11.65 8.31 7.81
C ILE A 9 -10.98 8.24 9.18
N GLY A 10 -10.15 7.23 9.38
CA GLY A 10 -9.35 7.08 10.58
C GLY A 10 -8.12 8.02 10.60
N PRO A 11 -7.54 8.25 11.77
CA PRO A 11 -6.32 9.04 11.90
C PRO A 11 -5.16 8.46 11.05
N ALA A 12 -4.14 9.27 10.82
CA ALA A 12 -2.95 8.95 10.02
C ALA A 12 -3.24 8.66 8.54
N SER A 13 -4.39 9.10 8.01
CA SER A 13 -4.73 8.99 6.60
C SER A 13 -4.56 10.35 5.91
N SER A 14 -3.86 10.38 4.76
CA SER A 14 -3.52 11.62 4.07
C SER A 14 -3.23 11.39 2.59
N VAL A 15 -3.17 12.45 1.81
CA VAL A 15 -2.72 12.39 0.42
C VAL A 15 -1.21 12.17 0.40
N GLN A 16 -0.76 11.12 -0.30
CA GLN A 16 0.66 10.78 -0.45
C GLN A 16 0.96 10.39 -1.89
N ASP A 17 2.16 10.74 -2.35
CA ASP A 17 2.68 10.42 -3.67
C ASP A 17 4.10 9.83 -3.60
N GLY A 18 4.89 9.94 -4.64
CA GLY A 18 6.29 9.51 -4.67
C GLY A 18 7.21 10.28 -3.72
N GLY A 19 6.73 11.39 -3.14
CA GLY A 19 7.50 12.28 -2.27
C GLY A 19 8.24 13.40 -3.03
N ARG A 20 8.71 14.40 -2.27
CA ARG A 20 9.47 15.55 -2.77
C ARG A 20 10.95 15.33 -2.58
N HIS A 21 11.68 15.27 -3.69
CA HIS A 21 13.10 14.95 -3.71
C HIS A 21 13.96 16.17 -4.08
N GLY A 22 15.25 16.12 -3.71
CA GLY A 22 16.23 17.15 -4.04
C GLY A 22 16.34 18.30 -3.05
N GLY A 23 15.41 18.44 -2.10
CA GLY A 23 15.37 19.53 -1.12
C GLY A 23 15.97 19.22 0.25
N GLN A 24 16.45 18.00 0.50
CA GLN A 24 16.89 17.55 1.83
C GLN A 24 17.99 18.44 2.43
N ARG A 25 18.93 18.91 1.62
CA ARG A 25 20.00 19.84 2.06
C ARG A 25 19.50 21.19 2.58
N TYR A 26 18.25 21.54 2.28
CA TYR A 26 17.58 22.76 2.76
C TYR A 26 16.62 22.49 3.93
N GLY A 27 16.66 21.28 4.52
CA GLY A 27 15.77 20.89 5.58
C GLY A 27 14.40 20.37 5.11
N LEU A 28 14.18 20.27 3.80
CA LEU A 28 12.93 19.80 3.22
C LEU A 28 12.88 18.27 3.22
N THR A 29 12.02 17.69 4.04
CA THR A 29 11.84 16.24 4.11
C THR A 29 11.11 15.70 2.86
N PRO A 30 11.51 14.53 2.34
CA PRO A 30 10.86 13.95 1.17
C PRO A 30 9.38 13.63 1.37
N SER A 31 8.96 13.15 2.53
CA SER A 31 7.61 12.60 2.75
C SER A 31 7.26 11.50 1.73
N GLY A 32 6.00 11.41 1.29
CA GLY A 32 5.56 10.40 0.34
C GLY A 32 5.09 9.11 1.01
N ALA A 33 4.74 8.13 0.20
CA ALA A 33 4.13 6.88 0.65
C ALA A 33 5.01 6.07 1.60
N MET A 34 4.39 5.50 2.64
CA MET A 34 5.00 4.52 3.53
C MET A 34 5.33 3.22 2.79
N ASP A 35 4.44 2.75 1.91
CA ASP A 35 4.63 1.60 1.04
C ASP A 35 4.54 2.00 -0.44
N ARG A 36 5.70 2.10 -1.09
CA ARG A 36 5.81 2.51 -2.49
C ARG A 36 5.26 1.48 -3.46
N LEU A 37 5.30 0.17 -3.13
CA LEU A 37 4.75 -0.88 -3.99
C LEU A 37 3.23 -0.80 -4.01
N ALA A 38 2.61 -0.68 -2.85
CA ALA A 38 1.15 -0.57 -2.73
C ALA A 38 0.62 0.71 -3.40
N LEU A 39 1.30 1.86 -3.23
CA LEU A 39 0.98 3.09 -3.97
C LEU A 39 1.05 2.87 -5.48
N ALA A 40 2.15 2.27 -5.97
CA ALA A 40 2.35 2.04 -7.39
C ALA A 40 1.32 1.06 -7.96
N ALA A 41 0.96 0.01 -7.23
CA ALA A 41 -0.05 -0.97 -7.63
C ALA A 41 -1.45 -0.32 -7.74
N ALA A 42 -1.86 0.49 -6.75
CA ALA A 42 -3.14 1.21 -6.80
C ALA A 42 -3.21 2.15 -8.01
N ASN A 43 -2.15 2.93 -8.25
CA ASN A 43 -2.10 3.83 -9.41
C ASN A 43 -2.08 3.07 -10.75
N CYS A 44 -1.34 1.97 -10.83
CA CYS A 44 -1.26 1.14 -12.02
C CYS A 44 -2.64 0.59 -12.44
N LEU A 45 -3.46 0.18 -11.47
CA LEU A 45 -4.81 -0.36 -11.68
C LEU A 45 -5.76 0.63 -12.37
N VAL A 46 -5.61 1.92 -12.09
CA VAL A 46 -6.42 3.00 -12.71
C VAL A 46 -5.69 3.74 -13.84
N GLY A 47 -4.52 3.24 -14.26
CA GLY A 47 -3.77 3.80 -15.39
C GLY A 47 -3.05 5.12 -15.11
N ASN A 48 -2.84 5.48 -13.85
CA ASN A 48 -2.06 6.65 -13.45
C ASN A 48 -0.55 6.37 -13.55
N ALA A 49 0.27 7.43 -13.50
CA ALA A 49 1.70 7.29 -13.21
C ALA A 49 1.89 6.60 -11.86
N LEU A 50 2.85 5.67 -11.74
CA LEU A 50 3.01 4.78 -10.58
C LEU A 50 3.07 5.50 -9.23
N PHE A 51 3.61 6.70 -9.21
CA PHE A 51 3.77 7.50 -7.99
C PHE A 51 2.91 8.77 -8.00
N ALA A 52 1.82 8.78 -8.78
CA ALA A 52 0.81 9.81 -8.67
C ALA A 52 0.20 9.83 -7.25
N ALA A 53 -0.35 10.97 -6.86
CA ALA A 53 -0.95 11.10 -5.54
C ALA A 53 -2.17 10.19 -5.38
N ALA A 54 -2.23 9.53 -4.23
CA ALA A 54 -3.33 8.68 -3.80
C ALA A 54 -3.62 8.92 -2.32
N ILE A 55 -4.75 8.44 -1.83
CA ILE A 55 -5.05 8.46 -0.40
C ILE A 55 -4.33 7.30 0.27
N GLU A 56 -3.36 7.59 1.12
CA GLU A 56 -2.78 6.64 2.06
C GLU A 56 -3.71 6.51 3.26
N ILE A 57 -4.19 5.29 3.53
CA ILE A 57 -5.16 4.98 4.58
C ILE A 57 -4.45 4.16 5.64
N GLY A 58 -4.42 4.67 6.87
CA GLY A 58 -3.84 3.97 8.03
C GLY A 58 -4.64 2.72 8.43
N PRO A 59 -4.33 2.12 9.59
CA PRO A 59 -4.92 0.83 9.99
C PRO A 59 -6.42 0.86 10.28
N PHE A 60 -7.00 2.05 10.42
CA PHE A 60 -8.41 2.22 10.73
C PHE A 60 -9.30 2.21 9.48
N GLY A 61 -10.62 2.13 9.68
CA GLY A 61 -11.60 2.16 8.60
C GLY A 61 -11.74 3.53 7.94
N ALA A 62 -12.34 3.53 6.74
CA ALA A 62 -12.66 4.74 5.98
C ALA A 62 -13.92 4.54 5.14
N ALA A 63 -14.57 5.62 4.73
CA ALA A 63 -15.67 5.60 3.78
C ALA A 63 -15.55 6.77 2.80
N PHE A 64 -15.77 6.48 1.53
CA PHE A 64 -15.61 7.42 0.42
C PHE A 64 -16.85 7.39 -0.47
N THR A 65 -17.47 8.55 -0.72
CA THR A 65 -18.70 8.64 -1.51
C THR A 65 -18.45 9.39 -2.81
N ALA A 66 -18.81 8.80 -3.95
CA ALA A 66 -18.79 9.50 -5.23
C ALA A 66 -19.93 10.53 -5.29
N ARG A 67 -19.65 11.73 -5.80
CA ARG A 67 -20.59 12.81 -6.00
C ARG A 67 -20.37 13.51 -7.33
N GLU A 68 -21.45 14.05 -7.89
CA GLU A 68 -21.46 14.81 -9.14
C GLU A 68 -20.98 13.97 -10.33
N GLY A 69 -21.23 12.65 -10.28
CA GLY A 69 -20.91 11.68 -11.33
C GLY A 69 -20.12 10.47 -10.84
N THR A 70 -19.72 9.64 -11.78
CA THR A 70 -18.98 8.40 -11.50
C THR A 70 -17.52 8.69 -11.15
N VAL A 71 -16.97 7.90 -10.20
CA VAL A 71 -15.55 7.97 -9.82
C VAL A 71 -14.95 6.56 -9.91
N ARG A 72 -13.88 6.39 -10.70
CA ARG A 72 -13.15 5.14 -10.76
C ARG A 72 -11.95 5.20 -9.82
N VAL A 73 -11.83 4.18 -8.98
CA VAL A 73 -10.78 4.08 -7.95
C VAL A 73 -10.12 2.70 -7.98
N ALA A 74 -8.98 2.58 -7.32
CA ALA A 74 -8.35 1.28 -7.05
C ALA A 74 -7.81 1.22 -5.63
N LEU A 75 -7.95 0.06 -5.00
CA LEU A 75 -7.47 -0.22 -3.66
C LEU A 75 -6.34 -1.24 -3.70
N ALA A 76 -5.19 -0.93 -3.09
CA ALA A 76 -4.08 -1.86 -2.93
C ALA A 76 -3.39 -1.70 -1.57
N GLY A 77 -2.62 -2.70 -1.13
CA GLY A 77 -1.83 -2.69 0.10
C GLY A 77 -2.40 -3.57 1.20
N ALA A 78 -2.49 -3.06 2.43
CA ALA A 78 -2.98 -3.82 3.58
C ALA A 78 -4.35 -4.47 3.30
N SER A 79 -4.47 -5.75 3.64
CA SER A 79 -5.74 -6.48 3.49
C SER A 79 -6.78 -5.92 4.45
N ARG A 80 -7.99 -5.65 3.93
CA ARG A 80 -9.14 -5.20 4.71
C ARG A 80 -10.45 -5.60 4.05
N ASN A 81 -11.54 -5.63 4.82
CA ASN A 81 -12.85 -5.72 4.20
C ASN A 81 -13.12 -4.43 3.43
N ALA A 82 -13.60 -4.56 2.22
CA ALA A 82 -14.09 -3.47 1.41
C ALA A 82 -15.49 -3.81 0.88
N ASP A 83 -16.36 -2.83 0.82
CA ASP A 83 -17.76 -3.00 0.46
C ASP A 83 -18.28 -1.78 -0.29
N ILE A 84 -19.10 -2.01 -1.32
CA ILE A 84 -19.88 -0.99 -2.02
C ILE A 84 -21.34 -1.42 -1.99
N ALA A 85 -22.18 -0.74 -1.24
CA ALA A 85 -23.62 -1.00 -1.12
C ALA A 85 -23.96 -2.47 -0.79
N GLY A 86 -23.21 -3.12 0.14
CA GLY A 86 -23.40 -4.52 0.55
C GLY A 86 -22.68 -5.54 -0.35
N ARG A 87 -22.04 -5.10 -1.43
CA ARG A 87 -21.24 -5.96 -2.32
C ARG A 87 -19.76 -5.90 -1.93
N ALA A 88 -19.22 -7.03 -1.50
CA ALA A 88 -17.81 -7.13 -1.16
C ALA A 88 -16.89 -6.83 -2.37
N VAL A 89 -15.81 -6.10 -2.12
CA VAL A 89 -14.79 -5.75 -3.11
C VAL A 89 -13.45 -6.33 -2.68
N ALA A 90 -12.71 -6.90 -3.61
CA ALA A 90 -11.38 -7.43 -3.36
C ALA A 90 -10.33 -6.30 -3.27
N SER A 91 -9.26 -6.53 -2.50
CA SER A 91 -8.04 -5.72 -2.59
C SER A 91 -7.32 -6.00 -3.92
N ASP A 92 -6.40 -5.10 -4.28
CA ASP A 92 -5.61 -5.17 -5.50
C ASP A 92 -6.47 -5.17 -6.78
N THR A 93 -7.58 -4.42 -6.72
CA THR A 93 -8.54 -4.26 -7.83
C THR A 93 -8.93 -2.81 -8.03
N SER A 94 -9.32 -2.49 -9.28
CA SER A 94 -10.06 -1.26 -9.58
C SER A 94 -11.57 -1.48 -9.44
N MET A 95 -12.31 -0.39 -9.27
CA MET A 95 -13.76 -0.38 -9.17
C MET A 95 -14.31 1.00 -9.53
N THR A 96 -15.52 1.05 -10.05
CA THR A 96 -16.22 2.31 -10.36
C THR A 96 -17.37 2.51 -9.37
N LEU A 97 -17.41 3.66 -8.74
CA LEU A 97 -18.49 4.12 -7.89
C LEU A 97 -19.46 4.96 -8.73
N ALA A 98 -20.73 4.60 -8.75
CA ALA A 98 -21.78 5.44 -9.30
C ALA A 98 -22.01 6.67 -8.41
N ASP A 99 -22.68 7.70 -8.95
CA ASP A 99 -23.03 8.88 -8.17
C ASP A 99 -23.89 8.49 -6.95
N GLY A 100 -23.45 8.91 -5.78
CA GLY A 100 -24.07 8.55 -4.50
C GLY A 100 -23.58 7.24 -3.88
N GLU A 101 -22.87 6.37 -4.60
CA GLU A 101 -22.32 5.15 -4.03
C GLU A 101 -21.17 5.44 -3.07
N THR A 102 -21.07 4.60 -2.04
CA THR A 102 -20.05 4.70 -0.99
C THR A 102 -19.22 3.42 -0.95
N LEU A 103 -17.90 3.58 -1.08
CA LEU A 103 -16.93 2.54 -0.75
C LEU A 103 -16.64 2.61 0.74
N THR A 104 -16.92 1.55 1.47
CA THR A 104 -16.63 1.41 2.90
C THR A 104 -15.47 0.45 3.10
N LEU A 105 -14.48 0.87 3.87
CA LEU A 105 -13.29 0.08 4.22
C LEU A 105 -13.28 -0.20 5.72
N GLY A 106 -13.13 -1.47 6.08
CA GLY A 106 -12.91 -1.89 7.46
C GLY A 106 -11.48 -1.65 7.95
N PHE A 107 -11.20 -2.07 9.17
CA PHE A 107 -9.84 -2.09 9.73
C PHE A 107 -8.91 -2.96 8.90
N ALA A 108 -7.61 -2.62 8.88
CA ALA A 108 -6.58 -3.48 8.32
C ALA A 108 -6.53 -4.80 9.09
N ARG A 109 -6.52 -5.92 8.37
CA ARG A 109 -6.43 -7.28 8.92
C ARG A 109 -5.00 -7.83 8.84
N SER A 110 -4.31 -7.46 7.77
CA SER A 110 -2.92 -7.81 7.50
C SER A 110 -2.26 -6.60 6.86
N GLY A 111 -1.15 -6.15 7.42
CA GLY A 111 -0.53 -4.88 7.06
C GLY A 111 -1.09 -3.69 7.86
N SER A 112 -0.64 -2.49 7.52
CA SER A 112 -1.01 -1.24 8.20
C SER A 112 -1.58 -0.20 7.24
N PHE A 113 -1.05 -0.10 6.02
CA PHE A 113 -1.40 0.95 5.07
C PHE A 113 -2.02 0.39 3.79
N SER A 114 -3.11 1.01 3.36
CA SER A 114 -3.69 0.80 2.03
C SER A 114 -3.68 2.11 1.26
N TYR A 115 -3.73 2.01 -0.06
CA TYR A 115 -3.77 3.15 -0.95
C TYR A 115 -5.03 3.10 -1.81
N LEU A 116 -5.77 4.19 -1.81
CA LEU A 116 -6.89 4.40 -2.72
C LEU A 116 -6.44 5.41 -3.77
N ALA A 117 -6.13 4.90 -4.96
CA ALA A 117 -5.86 5.72 -6.13
C ALA A 117 -7.15 6.09 -6.84
N ILE A 118 -7.20 7.28 -7.41
CA ILE A 118 -8.34 7.77 -8.19
C ILE A 118 -7.89 7.93 -9.63
N GLU A 119 -8.66 7.46 -10.60
CA GLU A 119 -8.38 7.62 -12.02
C GLU A 119 -8.19 9.09 -12.39
N GLY A 120 -7.11 9.41 -13.09
CA GLY A 120 -6.71 10.78 -13.41
C GLY A 120 -6.00 11.52 -12.26
N GLY A 121 -5.83 10.87 -11.10
CA GLY A 121 -5.13 11.42 -9.92
C GLY A 121 -6.00 12.32 -9.06
N ILE A 122 -5.37 12.96 -8.08
CA ILE A 122 -5.97 13.93 -7.15
C ILE A 122 -5.58 15.33 -7.62
N ALA A 123 -6.57 16.19 -7.81
CA ALA A 123 -6.33 17.60 -8.15
C ALA A 123 -5.71 18.33 -6.95
N GLY A 124 -4.67 19.12 -7.21
CA GLY A 124 -3.99 19.91 -6.18
C GLY A 124 -2.80 20.69 -6.76
N GLU A 125 -2.29 21.63 -6.00
CA GLU A 125 -1.08 22.38 -6.35
C GLU A 125 0.15 21.73 -5.74
N PRO A 126 1.10 21.20 -6.55
CA PRO A 126 2.29 20.59 -6.02
C PRO A 126 3.17 21.58 -5.24
N MET A 127 3.49 21.24 -4.00
CA MET A 127 4.46 21.98 -3.18
C MET A 127 5.83 21.30 -3.32
N PHE A 128 6.78 22.01 -3.94
CA PHE A 128 8.11 21.46 -4.29
C PHE A 128 8.01 20.17 -5.11
N GLY A 129 7.09 20.14 -6.09
CA GLY A 129 6.92 19.01 -7.01
C GLY A 129 6.15 17.81 -6.46
N SER A 130 5.47 17.93 -5.31
CA SER A 130 4.75 16.82 -4.66
C SER A 130 3.48 17.31 -3.99
N LEU A 131 2.44 16.46 -4.00
CA LEU A 131 1.21 16.65 -3.23
C LEU A 131 1.28 16.00 -1.84
N ALA A 132 2.35 15.22 -1.55
CA ALA A 132 2.46 14.49 -0.29
C ALA A 132 2.32 15.40 0.93
N VAL A 133 1.50 14.96 1.87
CA VAL A 133 1.25 15.69 3.11
C VAL A 133 2.39 15.43 4.11
N ASN A 134 2.93 16.53 4.65
CA ASN A 134 3.67 16.54 5.89
C ASN A 134 2.99 17.55 6.83
N ALA A 135 2.13 17.05 7.69
CA ALA A 135 1.31 17.90 8.54
C ALA A 135 2.12 18.78 9.51
N ARG A 136 3.29 18.30 9.97
CA ARG A 136 4.16 19.06 10.88
C ARG A 136 4.82 20.26 10.19
N ALA A 137 5.11 20.14 8.90
CA ALA A 137 5.69 21.19 8.10
C ALA A 137 4.63 22.06 7.40
N GLY A 138 3.34 21.75 7.52
CA GLY A 138 2.26 22.43 6.81
C GLY A 138 2.36 22.26 5.29
N LEU A 139 2.94 21.17 4.81
CA LEU A 139 3.13 20.88 3.39
C LEU A 139 2.11 19.84 2.92
N GLY A 140 1.75 19.95 1.64
CA GLY A 140 0.86 19.01 0.96
C GLY A 140 -0.39 19.68 0.39
N SER A 141 -1.06 19.00 -0.52
CA SER A 141 -2.20 19.52 -1.27
C SER A 141 -3.16 18.35 -1.57
N PRO A 142 -4.49 18.58 -1.66
CA PRO A 142 -5.20 19.86 -1.47
C PRO A 142 -5.31 20.28 0.00
N TYR A 143 -5.09 19.39 0.96
CA TYR A 143 -5.13 19.68 2.39
C TYR A 143 -3.77 19.41 3.02
N PRO A 144 -3.05 20.42 3.57
CA PRO A 144 -1.74 20.23 4.21
C PRO A 144 -1.85 19.62 5.61
N ARG A 145 -2.72 18.65 5.77
CA ARG A 145 -3.08 17.94 7.01
C ARG A 145 -3.64 16.55 6.70
N PRO A 146 -3.77 15.65 7.67
CA PRO A 146 -4.56 14.43 7.51
C PRO A 146 -5.97 14.74 7.02
N LEU A 147 -6.53 13.85 6.20
CA LEU A 147 -7.89 13.96 5.69
C LEU A 147 -8.90 13.82 6.83
N GLN A 148 -10.03 14.48 6.67
CA GLN A 148 -11.13 14.51 7.63
C GLN A 148 -12.45 14.20 6.93
N ALA A 149 -13.44 13.75 7.69
CA ALA A 149 -14.80 13.62 7.17
C ALA A 149 -15.31 15.01 6.70
N GLY A 150 -15.92 15.02 5.52
CA GLY A 150 -16.38 16.23 4.83
C GLY A 150 -15.37 16.83 3.84
N ASP A 151 -14.11 16.37 3.81
CA ASP A 151 -13.18 16.78 2.77
C ASP A 151 -13.64 16.27 1.40
N GLU A 152 -13.43 17.08 0.37
CA GLU A 152 -13.78 16.77 -1.02
C GLU A 152 -12.53 16.75 -1.90
N LEU A 153 -12.34 15.68 -2.65
CA LEU A 153 -11.27 15.57 -3.64
C LEU A 153 -11.89 15.68 -5.04
N GLN A 154 -11.46 16.71 -5.79
CA GLN A 154 -11.86 16.87 -7.19
C GLN A 154 -11.19 15.82 -8.04
N THR A 155 -11.96 15.18 -8.94
CA THR A 155 -11.50 14.11 -9.81
C THR A 155 -11.98 14.29 -11.24
N ALA A 156 -11.37 13.60 -12.19
CA ALA A 156 -11.97 13.42 -13.52
C ALA A 156 -13.21 12.53 -13.42
N HIS A 157 -14.10 12.58 -14.43
CA HIS A 157 -15.12 11.55 -14.58
C HIS A 157 -14.45 10.21 -14.93
N ALA A 158 -15.04 9.11 -14.46
CA ALA A 158 -14.57 7.78 -14.82
C ALA A 158 -14.57 7.58 -16.35
N SER A 159 -13.49 6.99 -16.87
CA SER A 159 -13.31 6.78 -18.31
C SER A 159 -14.21 5.68 -18.90
N GLY A 160 -14.87 4.87 -18.05
CA GLY A 160 -15.58 3.67 -18.47
C GLY A 160 -14.66 2.49 -18.83
N ALA A 161 -13.37 2.57 -18.51
CA ALA A 161 -12.44 1.47 -18.72
C ALA A 161 -12.84 0.24 -17.88
N ALA A 162 -12.61 -0.96 -18.42
CA ALA A 162 -12.89 -2.21 -17.73
C ALA A 162 -12.13 -2.31 -16.40
N GLU A 163 -12.75 -2.93 -15.41
CA GLU A 163 -12.14 -3.16 -14.11
C GLU A 163 -10.99 -4.17 -14.22
N ARG A 164 -9.98 -3.97 -13.40
CA ARG A 164 -8.74 -4.74 -13.42
C ARG A 164 -8.36 -5.20 -12.03
N ARG A 165 -7.65 -6.30 -11.97
CA ARG A 165 -6.88 -6.76 -10.83
C ARG A 165 -5.40 -6.76 -11.18
N ILE A 166 -4.54 -6.71 -10.16
CA ILE A 166 -3.10 -6.82 -10.33
C ILE A 166 -2.57 -8.03 -9.58
N ASP A 167 -1.74 -8.83 -10.26
CA ASP A 167 -1.13 -10.02 -9.67
C ASP A 167 0.23 -9.65 -9.07
N LEU A 168 0.23 -9.25 -7.80
CA LEU A 168 1.46 -8.94 -7.07
C LEU A 168 2.20 -10.23 -6.68
N PRO A 169 3.53 -10.21 -6.61
CA PRO A 169 4.28 -11.35 -6.11
C PRO A 169 3.94 -11.57 -4.62
N PRO A 170 4.10 -12.80 -4.10
CA PRO A 170 3.95 -13.07 -2.69
C PRO A 170 4.82 -12.12 -1.84
N ALA A 171 4.33 -11.74 -0.68
CA ALA A 171 5.10 -10.93 0.25
C ALA A 171 6.41 -11.66 0.63
N VAL A 172 7.52 -10.92 0.65
CA VAL A 172 8.79 -11.48 1.12
C VAL A 172 8.68 -11.74 2.62
N GLU A 173 8.83 -12.99 3.01
CA GLU A 173 8.82 -13.41 4.42
C GLU A 173 10.20 -13.30 5.05
N GLY A 174 10.23 -13.39 6.39
CA GLY A 174 11.46 -13.41 7.17
C GLY A 174 11.92 -12.04 7.68
N PRO A 175 13.15 -11.96 8.20
CA PRO A 175 13.65 -10.76 8.88
C PRO A 175 13.74 -9.54 7.95
N ILE A 176 13.65 -8.35 8.52
CA ILE A 176 13.89 -7.08 7.84
C ILE A 176 15.39 -6.92 7.61
N ARG A 177 15.79 -6.74 6.36
CA ARG A 177 17.22 -6.64 6.02
C ARG A 177 17.73 -5.22 6.23
N VAL A 178 18.93 -5.15 6.80
CA VAL A 178 19.62 -3.89 7.10
C VAL A 178 21.08 -3.94 6.64
N VAL A 179 21.61 -2.79 6.28
CA VAL A 179 23.05 -2.56 6.15
C VAL A 179 23.51 -1.91 7.45
N MET A 180 24.59 -2.44 8.05
CA MET A 180 25.13 -1.90 9.31
C MET A 180 25.76 -0.51 9.11
N GLY A 181 25.76 0.30 10.14
CA GLY A 181 26.33 1.64 10.12
C GLY A 181 25.37 2.76 9.68
N PRO A 182 25.87 3.98 9.54
CA PRO A 182 27.30 4.33 9.46
C PRO A 182 28.04 4.53 10.78
N GLN A 183 27.41 4.39 11.95
CA GLN A 183 28.05 4.50 13.26
C GLN A 183 27.83 3.23 14.10
N ASP A 184 27.94 2.05 13.49
CA ASP A 184 27.81 0.76 14.18
C ASP A 184 28.98 0.47 15.13
N ASP A 185 30.13 1.08 14.90
CA ASP A 185 31.30 1.08 15.80
C ASP A 185 31.03 1.73 17.17
N GLU A 186 30.06 2.62 17.28
CA GLU A 186 29.64 3.23 18.56
C GLU A 186 28.90 2.26 19.49
N PHE A 187 28.59 1.04 19.05
CA PHE A 187 27.76 0.10 19.81
C PHE A 187 28.48 -1.20 20.23
N GLY A 188 29.63 -1.53 19.64
CA GLY A 188 30.39 -2.75 19.97
C GLY A 188 29.51 -4.00 19.96
N ASP A 189 29.55 -4.78 21.07
CA ASP A 189 28.77 -6.03 21.21
C ASP A 189 27.23 -5.80 21.18
N ALA A 190 26.77 -4.58 21.41
CA ALA A 190 25.32 -4.27 21.32
C ALA A 190 24.79 -4.36 19.87
N THR A 191 25.66 -4.32 18.83
CA THR A 191 25.29 -4.63 17.43
C THR A 191 24.79 -6.08 17.31
N LYS A 192 25.43 -7.01 17.97
CA LYS A 192 24.98 -8.41 17.98
C LYS A 192 23.65 -8.55 18.71
N LEU A 193 23.51 -7.91 19.88
CA LEU A 193 22.25 -7.88 20.62
C LEU A 193 21.11 -7.32 19.74
N PHE A 194 21.36 -6.24 18.99
CA PHE A 194 20.38 -5.66 18.07
C PHE A 194 19.90 -6.65 17.00
N LEU A 195 20.79 -7.41 16.39
CA LEU A 195 20.46 -8.38 15.32
C LEU A 195 19.81 -9.65 15.86
N ASP A 196 20.23 -10.13 17.04
CA ASP A 196 19.74 -11.39 17.62
C ASP A 196 18.38 -11.23 18.31
N SER A 197 17.95 -10.00 18.57
CA SER A 197 16.74 -9.71 19.32
C SER A 197 15.49 -9.70 18.45
N GLU A 198 14.35 -9.94 19.10
CA GLU A 198 13.03 -9.68 18.56
C GLU A 198 12.59 -8.26 18.92
N TRP A 199 12.04 -7.56 17.95
CA TRP A 199 11.59 -6.19 18.08
C TRP A 199 10.10 -6.09 17.80
N LYS A 200 9.42 -5.10 18.40
CA LYS A 200 8.05 -4.73 18.09
C LYS A 200 7.98 -3.24 17.76
N ILE A 201 6.99 -2.86 16.94
CA ILE A 201 6.71 -1.46 16.66
C ILE A 201 5.77 -0.93 17.74
N SER A 202 6.19 0.12 18.45
CA SER A 202 5.40 0.76 19.49
C SER A 202 4.16 1.47 18.92
N ALA A 203 3.08 1.46 19.67
CA ALA A 203 1.85 2.19 19.33
C ALA A 203 2.04 3.72 19.23
N THR A 204 3.14 4.27 19.78
CA THR A 204 3.48 5.70 19.68
C THR A 204 4.27 6.05 18.41
N SER A 205 4.40 5.11 17.46
CA SER A 205 5.07 5.31 16.19
C SER A 205 4.23 6.15 15.23
N ASP A 206 4.90 6.92 14.39
CA ASP A 206 4.28 7.77 13.38
C ASP A 206 5.11 7.77 12.08
N ARG A 207 4.69 8.59 11.10
CA ARG A 207 5.38 8.76 9.83
C ARG A 207 6.78 9.40 9.93
N MET A 208 7.16 9.96 11.08
CA MET A 208 8.52 10.44 11.32
C MET A 208 9.47 9.30 11.70
N GLY A 209 8.99 8.31 12.46
CA GLY A 209 9.82 7.20 12.88
C GLY A 209 9.04 6.15 13.67
N TYR A 210 9.39 4.91 13.41
CA TYR A 210 8.90 3.76 14.15
C TYR A 210 9.79 3.49 15.36
N ARG A 211 9.24 3.71 16.55
CA ARG A 211 9.89 3.42 17.83
C ARG A 211 9.84 1.92 18.06
N LEU A 212 11.00 1.34 18.38
CA LEU A 212 11.10 -0.09 18.62
C LEU A 212 11.08 -0.40 20.10
N GLU A 213 10.34 -1.42 20.46
CA GLU A 213 10.30 -2.03 21.78
C GLU A 213 11.09 -3.33 21.77
N GLY A 214 12.01 -3.47 22.71
CA GLY A 214 12.94 -4.59 22.81
C GLY A 214 14.05 -4.29 23.82
N PRO A 215 15.19 -4.97 23.76
CA PRO A 215 16.30 -4.74 24.67
C PRO A 215 16.92 -3.34 24.49
N VAL A 216 17.47 -2.81 25.56
CA VAL A 216 18.20 -1.54 25.56
C VAL A 216 19.54 -1.71 24.83
N ILE A 217 19.77 -0.96 23.79
CA ILE A 217 21.02 -0.91 23.03
C ILE A 217 21.95 0.13 23.67
N LYS A 218 23.03 -0.33 24.28
CA LYS A 218 24.00 0.53 24.96
C LYS A 218 25.02 1.10 23.97
N HIS A 219 25.40 2.36 24.19
CA HIS A 219 26.49 3.02 23.49
C HIS A 219 27.83 2.77 24.20
N LEU A 220 28.93 2.76 23.46
CA LEU A 220 30.28 2.64 24.01
C LEU A 220 30.82 3.97 24.59
N HIS A 221 30.66 5.08 23.83
CA HIS A 221 31.30 6.36 24.11
C HIS A 221 30.33 7.49 24.39
N GLY A 222 29.05 7.34 24.11
CA GLY A 222 28.04 8.37 24.27
C GLY A 222 26.93 8.24 23.23
N HIS A 223 25.84 8.95 23.46
CA HIS A 223 24.64 8.81 22.63
C HIS A 223 24.44 9.97 21.65
N ASN A 224 25.40 10.88 21.56
CA ASN A 224 25.34 12.04 20.66
C ASN A 224 26.49 12.02 19.67
N ILE A 225 26.19 12.33 18.43
CA ILE A 225 27.19 12.59 17.37
C ILE A 225 27.00 14.02 16.85
N VAL A 226 27.97 14.52 16.10
CA VAL A 226 27.75 15.72 15.29
C VAL A 226 26.59 15.44 14.36
N SER A 227 25.63 16.37 14.28
CA SER A 227 24.43 16.20 13.42
C SER A 227 24.83 15.84 12.00
N ASP A 228 24.29 14.73 11.51
CA ASP A 228 24.60 14.15 10.23
C ASP A 228 23.31 13.88 9.44
N GLY A 229 23.40 13.77 8.11
CA GLY A 229 22.25 13.48 7.23
C GLY A 229 21.58 12.16 7.58
N THR A 230 20.25 12.12 7.43
CA THR A 230 19.44 10.90 7.63
C THR A 230 18.84 10.45 6.32
N VAL A 231 18.58 9.17 6.21
CA VAL A 231 17.81 8.59 5.10
C VAL A 231 16.61 7.82 5.64
N ASN A 232 15.61 7.59 4.79
CA ASN A 232 14.49 6.70 5.15
C ASN A 232 15.04 5.31 5.47
N GLY A 233 14.63 4.75 6.61
CA GLY A 233 15.14 3.49 7.11
C GLY A 233 16.38 3.58 8.01
N SER A 234 17.01 4.75 8.21
CA SER A 234 18.08 4.92 9.21
C SER A 234 17.56 4.54 10.59
N ILE A 235 18.31 3.73 11.33
CA ILE A 235 17.96 3.27 12.69
C ILE A 235 18.82 4.02 13.68
N GLN A 236 18.25 5.05 14.27
CA GLN A 236 18.89 5.86 15.31
C GLN A 236 18.67 5.25 16.68
N VAL A 237 19.69 5.35 17.53
CA VAL A 237 19.60 4.93 18.93
C VAL A 237 19.81 6.13 19.84
N PRO A 238 18.73 6.73 20.38
CA PRO A 238 18.82 7.81 21.37
C PRO A 238 19.44 7.34 22.69
N GLY A 239 19.68 8.28 23.62
CA GLY A 239 20.34 8.01 24.90
C GLY A 239 19.61 7.02 25.83
N ASN A 240 18.32 6.79 25.63
CA ASN A 240 17.56 5.76 26.35
C ASN A 240 17.79 4.33 25.80
N GLY A 241 18.54 4.19 24.71
CA GLY A 241 18.86 2.90 24.08
C GLY A 241 17.70 2.24 23.33
N ALA A 242 16.57 2.92 23.12
CA ALA A 242 15.45 2.40 22.34
C ALA A 242 15.60 2.83 20.87
N PRO A 243 15.80 1.90 19.91
CA PRO A 243 16.01 2.26 18.52
C PRO A 243 14.78 2.89 17.88
N ILE A 244 15.00 3.81 16.94
CA ILE A 244 13.95 4.46 16.11
C ILE A 244 14.33 4.31 14.66
N VAL A 245 13.48 3.63 13.88
CA VAL A 245 13.63 3.55 12.43
C VAL A 245 12.99 4.78 11.81
N LEU A 246 13.79 5.62 11.17
CA LEU A 246 13.32 6.86 10.55
C LEU A 246 12.47 6.58 9.32
N MET A 247 11.29 7.21 9.25
CA MET A 247 10.28 6.98 8.22
C MET A 247 10.15 8.21 7.27
N PRO A 248 9.27 8.22 6.27
CA PRO A 248 9.24 9.25 5.23
C PRO A 248 9.23 10.70 5.69
N ASP A 249 8.59 11.03 6.83
CA ASP A 249 8.46 12.41 7.34
C ASP A 249 9.58 12.79 8.34
N ARG A 250 10.62 11.96 8.46
CA ARG A 250 11.76 12.16 9.36
C ARG A 250 12.43 13.53 9.22
N GLY A 251 13.17 13.95 10.23
CA GLY A 251 14.11 15.07 10.11
C GLY A 251 15.17 14.78 9.03
N THR A 252 15.66 15.82 8.36
CA THR A 252 16.69 15.71 7.31
C THR A 252 18.08 15.47 7.87
N SER A 253 18.29 15.79 9.15
CA SER A 253 19.50 15.54 9.91
C SER A 253 19.16 15.06 11.31
N GLY A 254 20.12 14.44 11.99
CA GLY A 254 19.97 13.97 13.37
C GLY A 254 21.31 13.83 14.08
N GLY A 255 21.30 13.96 15.42
CA GLY A 255 22.45 13.91 16.28
C GLY A 255 22.58 12.61 17.07
N TYR A 256 21.85 11.56 16.74
CA TYR A 256 22.01 10.24 17.36
C TYR A 256 22.74 9.27 16.44
N PRO A 257 23.60 8.39 17.00
CA PRO A 257 24.28 7.36 16.22
C PRO A 257 23.27 6.45 15.50
N LYS A 258 23.60 6.09 14.28
CA LYS A 258 22.81 5.18 13.44
C LYS A 258 23.48 3.81 13.42
N ILE A 259 22.85 2.81 14.07
CA ILE A 259 23.38 1.46 14.18
C ILE A 259 23.29 0.69 12.85
N ALA A 260 22.22 0.95 12.08
CA ALA A 260 21.97 0.29 10.81
C ALA A 260 21.02 1.15 9.94
N THR A 261 20.80 0.71 8.71
CA THR A 261 19.80 1.28 7.81
C THR A 261 19.03 0.16 7.11
N VAL A 262 17.70 0.20 7.16
CA VAL A 262 16.82 -0.74 6.44
C VAL A 262 17.05 -0.57 4.94
N ILE A 263 17.25 -1.67 4.21
CA ILE A 263 17.44 -1.60 2.76
C ILE A 263 16.18 -1.08 2.07
N SER A 264 16.34 -0.34 0.98
CA SER A 264 15.22 0.33 0.29
C SER A 264 14.12 -0.64 -0.18
N ALA A 265 14.48 -1.87 -0.53
CA ALA A 265 13.55 -2.91 -0.95
C ALA A 265 12.65 -3.43 0.20
N ASP A 266 13.06 -3.26 1.46
CA ASP A 266 12.31 -3.74 2.63
C ASP A 266 11.53 -2.62 3.33
N LEU A 267 11.67 -1.35 2.94
CA LEU A 267 11.01 -0.23 3.60
C LEU A 267 9.48 -0.34 3.59
N GLY A 268 8.89 -0.69 2.45
CA GLY A 268 7.43 -0.89 2.35
C GLY A 268 6.96 -2.04 3.22
N ARG A 269 7.66 -3.17 3.17
CA ARG A 269 7.38 -4.34 4.01
C ARG A 269 7.50 -4.02 5.50
N PHE A 270 8.53 -3.25 5.88
CA PHE A 270 8.70 -2.78 7.26
C PHE A 270 7.56 -1.85 7.70
N ALA A 271 7.17 -0.92 6.83
CA ALA A 271 6.05 -0.01 7.12
C ALA A 271 4.72 -0.74 7.33
N GLN A 272 4.55 -1.91 6.70
CA GLN A 272 3.34 -2.73 6.81
C GLN A 272 3.28 -3.59 8.06
N ILE A 273 4.34 -3.70 8.87
CA ILE A 273 4.31 -4.47 10.12
C ILE A 273 3.32 -3.82 11.09
N PRO A 274 2.27 -4.53 11.55
CA PRO A 274 1.36 -4.00 12.56
C PRO A 274 2.07 -3.77 13.89
N THR A 275 1.60 -2.81 14.67
CA THR A 275 2.08 -2.60 16.05
C THR A 275 1.95 -3.88 16.87
N GLU A 276 2.83 -4.05 17.86
CA GLU A 276 2.91 -5.24 18.75
C GLU A 276 3.27 -6.57 18.04
N THR A 277 3.44 -6.58 16.70
CA THR A 277 3.92 -7.77 15.96
C THR A 277 5.43 -7.90 16.10
N GLY A 278 5.89 -9.08 16.51
CA GLY A 278 7.31 -9.39 16.63
C GLY A 278 8.00 -9.56 15.27
N PHE A 279 9.19 -8.99 15.11
CA PHE A 279 10.03 -9.15 13.94
C PHE A 279 11.51 -9.10 14.33
N ARG A 280 12.40 -9.43 13.38
CA ARG A 280 13.86 -9.41 13.58
C ARG A 280 14.54 -8.67 12.43
N PHE A 281 15.76 -8.20 12.69
CA PHE A 281 16.64 -7.68 11.66
C PHE A 281 17.65 -8.73 11.21
N LYS A 282 18.09 -8.59 9.95
CA LYS A 282 19.19 -9.38 9.38
C LYS A 282 20.16 -8.45 8.69
N ALA A 283 21.43 -8.47 9.09
CA ALA A 283 22.46 -7.73 8.41
C ALA A 283 22.75 -8.35 7.02
N VAL A 284 22.87 -7.51 6.02
CA VAL A 284 23.27 -7.85 4.65
C VAL A 284 24.37 -6.92 4.17
N GLY A 285 25.15 -7.38 3.22
CA GLY A 285 26.19 -6.56 2.60
C GLY A 285 25.62 -5.54 1.60
N MET A 286 26.38 -4.50 1.28
CA MET A 286 25.98 -3.46 0.33
C MET A 286 25.63 -4.03 -1.06
N ALA A 287 26.40 -5.02 -1.53
CA ALA A 287 26.14 -5.67 -2.83
C ALA A 287 24.78 -6.36 -2.89
N GLU A 288 24.38 -7.07 -1.81
CA GLU A 288 23.07 -7.69 -1.68
C GLU A 288 21.96 -6.63 -1.62
N ALA A 289 22.13 -5.60 -0.80
CA ALA A 289 21.17 -4.49 -0.69
C ALA A 289 20.91 -3.81 -2.04
N GLN A 290 21.97 -3.56 -2.82
CA GLN A 290 21.87 -3.01 -4.17
C GLN A 290 21.20 -3.96 -5.17
N ALA A 291 21.47 -5.27 -5.08
CA ALA A 291 20.82 -6.27 -5.92
C ALA A 291 19.29 -6.30 -5.65
N GLU A 292 18.89 -6.27 -4.39
CA GLU A 292 17.48 -6.23 -4.01
C GLU A 292 16.80 -4.91 -4.42
N ALA A 293 17.50 -3.78 -4.33
CA ALA A 293 16.98 -2.51 -4.82
C ALA A 293 16.72 -2.54 -6.34
N ARG A 294 17.61 -3.18 -7.13
CA ARG A 294 17.41 -3.37 -8.58
C ARG A 294 16.22 -4.29 -8.88
N LYS A 295 16.06 -5.40 -8.14
CA LYS A 295 14.88 -6.29 -8.28
C LYS A 295 13.58 -5.54 -7.96
N PHE A 296 13.57 -4.72 -6.91
CA PHE A 296 12.42 -3.90 -6.56
C PHE A 296 12.09 -2.87 -7.64
N ALA A 297 13.10 -2.19 -8.20
CA ALA A 297 12.91 -1.27 -9.31
C ALA A 297 12.36 -1.95 -10.56
N GLU A 298 12.83 -3.17 -10.86
CA GLU A 298 12.31 -3.98 -11.96
C GLU A 298 10.86 -4.43 -11.72
N LEU A 299 10.51 -4.82 -10.50
CA LEU A 299 9.13 -5.12 -10.13
C LEU A 299 8.21 -3.92 -10.40
N LEU A 300 8.61 -2.72 -9.96
CA LEU A 300 7.84 -1.50 -10.21
C LEU A 300 7.69 -1.22 -11.72
N ARG A 301 8.74 -1.38 -12.49
CA ARG A 301 8.73 -1.17 -13.95
C ARG A 301 7.78 -2.13 -14.67
N THR A 302 7.66 -3.36 -14.18
CA THR A 302 6.84 -4.44 -14.79
C THR A 302 5.44 -4.56 -14.19
N LEU A 303 5.02 -3.67 -13.30
CA LEU A 303 3.67 -3.69 -12.75
C LEU A 303 2.56 -3.67 -13.82
N PRO A 304 2.66 -2.86 -14.91
CA PRO A 304 1.65 -2.85 -15.96
C PRO A 304 1.44 -4.22 -16.63
N ASP A 305 2.49 -5.04 -16.73
CA ASP A 305 2.42 -6.37 -17.35
C ASP A 305 1.66 -7.39 -16.46
N ARG A 306 1.42 -7.04 -15.20
CA ARG A 306 0.73 -7.85 -14.18
C ARG A 306 -0.76 -7.55 -14.06
N LEU A 307 -1.24 -6.58 -14.82
CA LEU A 307 -2.66 -6.26 -14.85
C LEU A 307 -3.45 -7.38 -15.55
N ARG A 308 -4.60 -7.74 -14.98
CA ARG A 308 -5.54 -8.70 -15.55
C ARG A 308 -6.93 -8.08 -15.56
N PRO A 309 -7.74 -8.32 -16.60
CA PRO A 309 -9.13 -7.91 -16.58
C PRO A 309 -9.87 -8.68 -15.46
N ILE A 310 -10.84 -8.03 -14.84
CA ILE A 310 -11.84 -8.72 -14.04
C ILE A 310 -12.92 -9.15 -15.02
N GLU A 311 -13.02 -10.45 -15.25
CA GLU A 311 -14.08 -11.00 -16.08
C GLU A 311 -15.40 -10.74 -15.33
N SER A 312 -16.24 -9.87 -15.87
CA SER A 312 -17.64 -9.84 -15.51
C SER A 312 -18.25 -11.12 -16.04
N PHE A 313 -18.64 -12.01 -15.17
CA PHE A 313 -19.59 -13.06 -15.52
C PHE A 313 -20.94 -12.38 -15.77
N ASP A 314 -21.10 -11.72 -16.89
CA ASP A 314 -22.42 -11.49 -17.46
C ASP A 314 -22.94 -12.88 -17.86
N LEU A 315 -23.78 -13.43 -17.01
CA LEU A 315 -24.56 -14.59 -17.35
C LEU A 315 -25.37 -14.21 -18.59
N ASN A 316 -24.87 -14.59 -19.77
CA ASN A 316 -25.65 -14.49 -20.99
C ASN A 316 -26.82 -15.46 -20.85
N ILE A 317 -27.94 -14.92 -20.35
CA ILE A 317 -29.16 -15.71 -20.08
C ILE A 317 -29.65 -16.36 -21.34
N GLU A 318 -29.51 -15.73 -22.54
CA GLU A 318 -29.85 -16.30 -23.81
C GLU A 318 -28.95 -17.50 -24.16
N ALA A 319 -27.62 -17.35 -23.99
CA ALA A 319 -26.69 -18.46 -24.20
C ALA A 319 -26.87 -19.60 -23.18
N LEU A 320 -27.31 -19.31 -21.97
CA LEU A 320 -27.68 -20.31 -20.95
C LEU A 320 -28.99 -21.04 -21.28
N GLN A 321 -29.96 -20.33 -21.85
CA GLN A 321 -31.21 -20.92 -22.34
C GLN A 321 -30.95 -21.82 -23.55
N ASP A 322 -30.11 -21.39 -24.51
CA ASP A 322 -29.74 -22.16 -25.68
C ASP A 322 -28.83 -23.35 -25.36
N ALA A 323 -27.97 -23.26 -24.32
CA ALA A 323 -27.07 -24.34 -23.91
C ALA A 323 -27.79 -25.53 -23.24
N ASN A 324 -29.08 -25.46 -22.99
CA ASN A 324 -29.90 -26.52 -22.33
C ASN A 324 -29.21 -27.18 -21.14
N VAL A 325 -28.70 -26.34 -20.22
CA VAL A 325 -27.91 -26.78 -19.05
C VAL A 325 -28.65 -27.75 -18.13
N ALA A 326 -29.98 -27.82 -18.24
CA ALA A 326 -30.82 -28.74 -17.48
C ALA A 326 -30.89 -30.16 -18.06
N GLY A 327 -30.28 -30.41 -19.22
CA GLY A 327 -30.46 -31.67 -19.94
C GLY A 327 -31.90 -31.84 -20.54
N ALA A 328 -32.14 -32.94 -21.21
CA ALA A 328 -33.47 -33.23 -21.75
C ALA A 328 -34.48 -33.41 -20.58
N ALA A 329 -35.57 -32.68 -20.60
CA ALA A 329 -36.61 -32.82 -19.61
C ALA A 329 -37.15 -34.27 -19.58
N VAL A 330 -37.02 -34.91 -18.45
CA VAL A 330 -37.53 -36.26 -18.21
C VAL A 330 -38.99 -36.17 -17.77
N SER A 331 -39.88 -36.75 -18.57
CA SER A 331 -41.30 -36.86 -18.19
C SER A 331 -41.52 -38.18 -17.46
N ALA A 332 -42.11 -38.12 -16.26
CA ALA A 332 -42.43 -39.30 -15.49
C ALA A 332 -43.47 -40.21 -16.19
N ILE A 333 -44.14 -39.71 -17.23
CA ILE A 333 -45.21 -40.41 -17.97
C ILE A 333 -44.73 -40.90 -19.35
N ASP A 334 -43.68 -40.34 -19.90
CA ASP A 334 -43.15 -40.70 -21.23
C ASP A 334 -41.84 -41.46 -21.13
N ALA A 335 -41.91 -42.78 -21.26
CA ALA A 335 -40.72 -43.66 -21.14
C ALA A 335 -39.62 -43.36 -22.15
N ARG A 336 -39.89 -42.66 -23.25
CA ARG A 336 -38.88 -42.27 -24.25
C ARG A 336 -37.91 -41.20 -23.74
N THR A 337 -38.30 -40.43 -22.72
CA THR A 337 -37.46 -39.42 -22.08
C THR A 337 -36.45 -40.00 -21.08
N TRP A 338 -36.54 -41.30 -20.77
CA TRP A 338 -35.67 -41.99 -19.80
C TRP A 338 -34.51 -42.74 -20.45
N GLN A 339 -34.54 -42.83 -21.79
CA GLN A 339 -33.47 -43.51 -22.52
C GLN A 339 -32.32 -42.53 -22.77
N SER A 340 -31.09 -42.91 -22.40
CA SER A 340 -29.91 -42.20 -22.80
C SER A 340 -29.84 -42.14 -24.34
N PRO A 341 -29.54 -41.00 -24.96
CA PRO A 341 -29.38 -40.91 -26.41
C PRO A 341 -28.36 -41.93 -26.87
N SER A 342 -28.70 -42.66 -27.93
CA SER A 342 -27.76 -43.60 -28.59
C SER A 342 -26.55 -42.83 -29.09
N PRO A 343 -25.35 -43.43 -29.08
CA PRO A 343 -24.16 -42.80 -29.63
C PRO A 343 -24.27 -42.35 -31.09
N ALA A 344 -25.27 -42.85 -31.83
CA ALA A 344 -25.55 -42.47 -33.19
C ALA A 344 -26.30 -41.13 -33.34
N ASP A 345 -26.96 -40.66 -32.29
CA ASP A 345 -27.75 -39.40 -32.33
C ASP A 345 -26.92 -38.14 -31.99
N VAL A 346 -25.64 -38.32 -31.63
CA VAL A 346 -24.73 -37.20 -31.23
C VAL A 346 -23.97 -36.66 -32.46
N LEU A 347 -24.08 -37.27 -33.64
CA LEU A 347 -23.24 -36.93 -34.81
C LEU A 347 -23.99 -36.15 -35.92
N THR A 348 -25.15 -35.58 -35.70
CA THR A 348 -25.89 -34.82 -36.74
C THR A 348 -26.30 -33.42 -36.31
N HIS A 349 -25.40 -32.63 -35.77
CA HIS A 349 -25.51 -31.17 -35.78
C HIS A 349 -24.12 -30.57 -35.98
N ASP A 350 -23.75 -30.36 -37.25
CA ASP A 350 -22.78 -29.39 -37.68
C ASP A 350 -23.41 -27.99 -37.70
#